data_aee3a194bc4267822607eb4e72cd7962
#
_entry.id   aee3a194bc4267822607eb4e72cd7962
#
_cell.length_a   1.000
_cell.length_b   1.000
_cell.length_c   1.000
_cell.angle_alpha   90.00
_cell.angle_beta   90.00
_cell.angle_gamma   90.00
#
_symmetry.space_group_name_H-M   'P 1'
#
loop_
_entity.id
_entity.type
_entity.pdbx_description
1 polymer ?
#
loop_
_entity_poly.entity_id
_entity_poly.type
_entity_poly.pdbx_seq_one_letter_code
_entity_poly.pdbx_strand_id
1 'polypeptide(L)'
;MQTVMECGQWRLRRRVLPQHTDHAGVMWHGAYLAWLEEARVEALASVGLAYSELSARGLELPVVQLTIQYLQPLRHGDAVEVISRVLPRQGVKLCWISQFISGEGRDGQLAAEAKVELVLVDRSGEGTTFRLRRRWPEDLAAAAVALARRQG
;
A
#
# COMPACT_ATOMS: atom_id res chain seq x y z
N MET A 1 2.64 15.96 -5.21
CA MET A 1 1.49 15.04 -5.17
C MET A 1 1.39 14.44 -3.81
N GLN A 2 0.21 14.37 -3.28
CA GLN A 2 0.03 14.09 -1.87
C GLN A 2 -0.83 12.86 -1.67
N THR A 3 -0.45 12.06 -0.70
CA THR A 3 -1.33 11.07 -0.13
C THR A 3 -2.10 11.76 0.98
N VAL A 4 -3.40 11.84 0.84
CA VAL A 4 -4.27 12.52 1.79
C VAL A 4 -5.15 11.49 2.49
N MET A 5 -5.29 11.66 3.80
CA MET A 5 -6.20 10.83 4.58
C MET A 5 -7.54 11.54 4.70
N GLU A 6 -8.58 10.90 4.19
CA GLU A 6 -9.95 11.36 4.34
C GLU A 6 -10.80 10.19 4.85
N CYS A 7 -11.55 10.43 5.91
CA CYS A 7 -12.47 9.43 6.47
C CYS A 7 -11.85 8.05 6.70
N GLY A 8 -10.62 8.02 7.21
CA GLY A 8 -9.94 6.76 7.52
C GLY A 8 -9.36 6.02 6.33
N GLN A 9 -9.35 6.65 5.17
CA GLN A 9 -8.77 6.09 3.95
C GLN A 9 -7.62 6.96 3.47
N TRP A 10 -6.61 6.32 2.86
CA TRP A 10 -5.51 7.04 2.21
C TRP A 10 -5.81 7.15 0.73
N ARG A 11 -5.73 8.37 0.20
CA ARG A 11 -6.00 8.66 -1.21
C ARG A 11 -4.74 9.18 -1.87
N LEU A 12 -4.28 8.46 -2.89
CA LEU A 12 -3.17 8.84 -3.73
C LEU A 12 -3.73 9.20 -5.10
N ARG A 13 -3.48 10.44 -5.56
CA ARG A 13 -3.95 10.89 -6.86
C ARG A 13 -2.81 10.90 -7.84
N ARG A 14 -3.02 10.29 -9.00
CA ARG A 14 -2.01 10.16 -10.04
C ARG A 14 -2.65 10.30 -11.41
N ARG A 15 -1.83 10.63 -12.39
CA ARG A 15 -2.22 10.61 -13.79
C ARG A 15 -1.38 9.54 -14.48
N VAL A 16 -2.00 8.76 -15.35
CA VAL A 16 -1.28 7.76 -16.12
C VAL A 16 -0.41 8.48 -17.16
N LEU A 17 0.89 8.35 -17.05
CA LEU A 17 1.88 8.93 -17.95
C LEU A 17 2.37 7.88 -18.94
N PRO A 18 3.01 8.28 -20.06
CA PRO A 18 3.58 7.30 -20.99
C PRO A 18 4.47 6.26 -20.33
N GLN A 19 5.25 6.66 -19.33
CA GLN A 19 6.14 5.75 -18.60
C GLN A 19 5.39 4.67 -17.82
N HIS A 20 4.09 4.86 -17.56
CA HIS A 20 3.25 3.92 -16.84
C HIS A 20 2.54 2.94 -17.77
N THR A 21 2.70 3.10 -19.08
CA THR A 21 1.94 2.32 -20.06
C THR A 21 2.84 1.34 -20.81
N ASP A 22 2.20 0.29 -21.34
CA ASP A 22 2.83 -0.64 -22.25
C ASP A 22 2.74 -0.11 -23.70
N HIS A 23 3.17 -0.91 -24.67
CA HIS A 23 3.15 -0.53 -26.08
C HIS A 23 1.74 -0.31 -26.63
N ALA A 24 0.71 -0.80 -25.95
CA ALA A 24 -0.69 -0.60 -26.35
C ALA A 24 -1.32 0.64 -25.69
N GLY A 25 -0.56 1.39 -24.89
CA GLY A 25 -1.06 2.58 -24.21
C GLY A 25 -1.90 2.30 -22.98
N VAL A 26 -1.85 1.08 -22.47
CA VAL A 26 -2.58 0.65 -21.27
C VAL A 26 -1.60 0.56 -20.10
N MET A 27 -2.04 1.01 -18.92
CA MET A 27 -1.19 0.96 -17.74
C MET A 27 -0.77 -0.48 -17.44
N TRP A 28 0.55 -0.69 -17.33
CA TRP A 28 1.10 -2.02 -17.14
C TRP A 28 1.15 -2.38 -15.65
N HIS A 29 1.16 -3.68 -15.36
CA HIS A 29 1.03 -4.18 -13.98
C HIS A 29 2.06 -3.59 -13.01
N GLY A 30 3.28 -3.31 -13.45
CA GLY A 30 4.30 -2.72 -12.58
C GLY A 30 3.94 -1.33 -12.06
N ALA A 31 3.22 -0.54 -12.84
CA ALA A 31 2.77 0.78 -12.39
C ALA A 31 1.75 0.66 -11.26
N TYR A 32 0.84 -0.33 -11.31
CA TYR A 32 -0.07 -0.60 -10.18
C TYR A 32 0.70 -0.91 -8.91
N LEU A 33 1.72 -1.75 -9.00
CA LEU A 33 2.55 -2.13 -7.86
C LEU A 33 3.27 -0.91 -7.27
N ALA A 34 3.81 -0.06 -8.13
CA ALA A 34 4.52 1.15 -7.70
C ALA A 34 3.60 2.10 -6.94
N TRP A 35 2.38 2.31 -7.42
CA TRP A 35 1.42 3.19 -6.75
C TRP A 35 0.88 2.59 -5.46
N LEU A 36 0.70 1.28 -5.40
CA LEU A 36 0.34 0.60 -4.15
C LEU A 36 1.42 0.78 -3.09
N GLU A 37 2.68 0.62 -3.47
CA GLU A 37 3.81 0.83 -2.56
C GLU A 37 3.89 2.28 -2.09
N GLU A 38 3.76 3.23 -3.01
CA GLU A 38 3.80 4.66 -2.67
C GLU A 38 2.73 5.03 -1.65
N ALA A 39 1.50 4.61 -1.88
CA ALA A 39 0.40 4.87 -0.94
C ALA A 39 0.67 4.24 0.43
N ARG A 40 1.17 3.02 0.44
CA ARG A 40 1.48 2.29 1.68
C ARG A 40 2.61 2.95 2.46
N VAL A 41 3.69 3.32 1.78
CA VAL A 41 4.85 3.95 2.42
C VAL A 41 4.46 5.26 3.10
N GLU A 42 3.67 6.09 2.42
CA GLU A 42 3.21 7.36 2.97
C GLU A 42 2.30 7.15 4.19
N ALA A 43 1.37 6.22 4.10
CA ALA A 43 0.45 5.94 5.19
C ALA A 43 1.18 5.39 6.42
N LEU A 44 2.12 4.47 6.22
CA LEU A 44 2.93 3.90 7.30
C LEU A 44 3.80 4.97 7.96
N ALA A 45 4.41 5.84 7.17
CA ALA A 45 5.23 6.93 7.71
C ALA A 45 4.41 7.85 8.62
N SER A 46 3.14 8.08 8.29
CA SER A 46 2.25 8.96 9.06
C SER A 46 1.95 8.46 10.47
N VAL A 47 2.18 7.18 10.75
CA VAL A 47 1.96 6.58 12.06
C VAL A 47 3.25 6.09 12.72
N GLY A 48 4.40 6.56 12.25
CA GLY A 48 5.69 6.23 12.83
C GLY A 48 6.29 4.92 12.34
N LEU A 49 5.80 4.39 11.23
CA LEU A 49 6.32 3.17 10.62
C LEU A 49 7.08 3.45 9.32
N ALA A 50 7.87 4.52 9.29
CA ALA A 50 8.70 4.82 8.13
C ALA A 50 9.68 3.66 7.89
N TYR A 51 9.78 3.21 6.65
CA TYR A 51 10.65 2.08 6.30
C TYR A 51 12.11 2.32 6.68
N SER A 52 12.61 3.55 6.52
CA SER A 52 13.98 3.87 6.90
C SER A 52 14.23 3.70 8.41
N GLU A 53 13.25 4.06 9.24
CA GLU A 53 13.34 3.89 10.69
C GLU A 53 13.25 2.43 11.10
N LEU A 54 12.35 1.68 10.47
CA LEU A 54 12.24 0.25 10.70
C LEU A 54 13.53 -0.47 10.31
N SER A 55 14.07 -0.15 9.15
CA SER A 55 15.32 -0.74 8.66
C SER A 55 16.48 -0.45 9.61
N ALA A 56 16.54 0.76 10.15
CA ALA A 56 17.55 1.13 11.16
C ALA A 56 17.45 0.28 12.43
N ARG A 57 16.25 -0.22 12.75
CA ARG A 57 16.02 -1.12 13.88
C ARG A 57 16.19 -2.60 13.51
N GLY A 58 16.60 -2.90 12.27
CA GLY A 58 16.72 -4.26 11.79
C GLY A 58 15.37 -4.91 11.47
N LEU A 59 14.34 -4.10 11.24
CA LEU A 59 12.97 -4.56 10.96
C LEU A 59 12.60 -4.26 9.53
N GLU A 60 11.86 -5.17 8.90
CA GLU A 60 11.33 -4.99 7.55
C GLU A 60 9.88 -5.44 7.48
N LEU A 61 9.13 -4.89 6.52
CA LEU A 61 7.74 -5.25 6.26
C LEU A 61 7.59 -5.76 4.82
N PRO A 62 8.08 -6.95 4.52
CA PRO A 62 7.96 -7.48 3.17
C PRO A 62 6.53 -7.85 2.82
N VAL A 63 6.21 -7.71 1.54
CA VAL A 63 4.97 -8.23 0.96
C VAL A 63 5.11 -9.74 0.82
N VAL A 64 4.18 -10.48 1.40
CA VAL A 64 4.17 -11.95 1.30
C VAL A 64 3.08 -12.46 0.38
N GLN A 65 2.07 -11.64 0.12
CA GLN A 65 1.01 -12.01 -0.83
C GLN A 65 0.41 -10.74 -1.42
N LEU A 66 0.16 -10.78 -2.71
CA LEU A 66 -0.45 -9.67 -3.43
C LEU A 66 -1.42 -10.25 -4.46
N THR A 67 -2.62 -9.70 -4.47
CA THR A 67 -3.64 -10.06 -5.45
C THR A 67 -4.16 -8.78 -6.07
N ILE A 68 -4.21 -8.73 -7.40
CA ILE A 68 -4.83 -7.62 -8.12
C ILE A 68 -5.86 -8.19 -9.08
N GLN A 69 -7.05 -7.62 -9.04
CA GLN A 69 -8.09 -7.90 -10.00
C GLN A 69 -8.25 -6.68 -10.91
N TYR A 70 -8.01 -6.87 -12.20
CA TYR A 70 -8.14 -5.82 -13.20
C TYR A 70 -9.55 -5.87 -13.80
N LEU A 71 -10.29 -4.78 -13.67
CA LEU A 71 -11.69 -4.72 -14.09
C LEU A 71 -11.86 -3.89 -15.35
N GLN A 72 -11.09 -2.80 -15.47
CA GLN A 72 -11.10 -1.92 -16.63
C GLN A 72 -9.68 -1.41 -16.90
N PRO A 73 -9.29 -1.25 -18.16
CA PRO A 73 -7.96 -0.72 -18.47
C PRO A 73 -7.85 0.76 -18.09
N LEU A 74 -6.69 1.14 -17.58
CA LEU A 74 -6.31 2.52 -17.38
C LEU A 74 -5.39 2.90 -18.53
N ARG A 75 -5.63 4.07 -19.13
CA ARG A 75 -4.94 4.52 -20.32
C ARG A 75 -4.16 5.78 -20.06
N HIS A 76 -3.17 6.04 -20.91
CA HIS A 76 -2.41 7.29 -20.87
C HIS A 76 -3.35 8.50 -20.80
N GLY A 77 -3.10 9.37 -19.85
CA GLY A 77 -3.88 10.59 -19.64
C GLY A 77 -4.98 10.45 -18.59
N ASP A 78 -5.35 9.23 -18.21
CA ASP A 78 -6.40 9.03 -17.22
C ASP A 78 -5.97 9.55 -15.85
N ALA A 79 -6.90 10.24 -15.18
CA ALA A 79 -6.75 10.57 -13.78
C ALA A 79 -7.16 9.36 -12.94
N VAL A 80 -6.36 9.02 -11.94
CA VAL A 80 -6.58 7.83 -11.12
C VAL A 80 -6.45 8.20 -9.65
N GLU A 81 -7.35 7.70 -8.85
CA GLU A 81 -7.28 7.79 -7.40
C GLU A 81 -7.10 6.39 -6.83
N VAL A 82 -6.04 6.19 -6.06
CA VAL A 82 -5.80 4.95 -5.33
C VAL A 82 -6.30 5.16 -3.91
N ILE A 83 -7.35 4.46 -3.54
CA ILE A 83 -7.97 4.57 -2.22
C ILE A 83 -7.60 3.32 -1.43
N SER A 84 -6.88 3.50 -0.34
CA SER A 84 -6.35 2.39 0.47
C SER A 84 -6.84 2.44 1.90
N ARG A 85 -7.07 1.26 2.46
CA ARG A 85 -7.40 1.09 3.87
C ARG A 85 -6.67 -0.13 4.43
N VAL A 86 -6.44 -0.11 5.73
CA VAL A 86 -5.80 -1.22 6.44
C VAL A 86 -6.85 -1.94 7.27
N LEU A 87 -6.84 -3.25 7.19
CA LEU A 87 -7.69 -4.08 8.04
C LEU A 87 -7.04 -4.26 9.42
N PRO A 88 -7.83 -4.50 10.48
CA PRO A 88 -7.25 -4.85 11.77
C PRO A 88 -6.30 -6.04 11.62
N ARG A 89 -5.12 -5.93 12.24
CA ARG A 89 -4.09 -6.95 12.12
C ARG A 89 -4.60 -8.29 12.66
N GLN A 90 -4.47 -9.33 11.86
CA GLN A 90 -4.83 -10.70 12.24
C GLN A 90 -3.56 -11.54 12.31
N GLY A 91 -3.22 -11.98 13.53
CA GLY A 91 -2.01 -12.77 13.73
C GLY A 91 -0.77 -12.01 13.30
N VAL A 92 -0.02 -12.57 12.36
CA VAL A 92 1.25 -12.00 11.88
C VAL A 92 1.09 -11.09 10.67
N LYS A 93 -0.07 -11.03 10.07
CA LYS A 93 -0.29 -10.32 8.80
C LYS A 93 -0.94 -8.97 8.99
N LEU A 94 -0.42 -7.99 8.25
CA LEU A 94 -1.02 -6.68 8.06
C LEU A 94 -1.58 -6.62 6.65
N CYS A 95 -2.87 -6.41 6.51
CA CYS A 95 -3.55 -6.47 5.21
C CYS A 95 -4.02 -5.10 4.75
N TRP A 96 -3.68 -4.75 3.50
CA TRP A 96 -4.12 -3.54 2.82
C TRP A 96 -5.10 -3.88 1.73
N ILE A 97 -6.18 -3.12 1.67
CA ILE A 97 -7.15 -3.18 0.57
C ILE A 97 -7.07 -1.86 -0.17
N SER A 98 -6.90 -1.92 -1.48
CA SER A 98 -6.81 -0.71 -2.30
C SER A 98 -7.74 -0.81 -3.51
N GLN A 99 -8.30 0.32 -3.89
CA GLN A 99 -9.13 0.46 -5.08
C GLN A 99 -8.50 1.50 -5.99
N PHE A 100 -8.47 1.21 -7.29
CA PHE A 100 -8.03 2.14 -8.32
C PHE A 100 -9.27 2.67 -9.02
N ILE A 101 -9.54 3.95 -8.83
CA ILE A 101 -10.73 4.61 -9.37
C ILE A 101 -10.28 5.53 -10.51
N SER A 102 -10.82 5.32 -11.71
CA SER A 102 -10.55 6.20 -12.84
C SER A 102 -11.59 7.32 -12.90
N GLY A 103 -11.16 8.49 -13.36
CA GLY A 103 -12.02 9.65 -13.46
C GLY A 103 -11.94 10.54 -12.23
N GLU A 104 -12.73 11.60 -12.24
CA GLU A 104 -12.76 12.58 -11.17
C GLU A 104 -14.14 12.63 -10.52
N GLY A 105 -14.16 12.76 -9.19
CA GLY A 105 -15.38 12.95 -8.44
C GLY A 105 -16.33 11.76 -8.49
N ARG A 106 -17.62 12.07 -8.71
CA ARG A 106 -18.69 11.06 -8.65
C ARG A 106 -18.74 10.12 -9.86
N ASP A 107 -18.05 10.48 -10.92
CA ASP A 107 -18.05 9.69 -12.16
C ASP A 107 -16.95 8.63 -12.18
N GLY A 108 -16.23 8.49 -11.07
CA GLY A 108 -15.15 7.52 -10.97
C GLY A 108 -15.62 6.08 -11.14
N GLN A 109 -14.87 5.32 -11.93
CA GLN A 109 -15.15 3.91 -12.17
C GLN A 109 -14.06 3.05 -11.55
N LEU A 110 -14.46 1.95 -10.94
CA LEU A 110 -13.52 1.01 -10.36
C LEU A 110 -12.75 0.30 -11.47
N ALA A 111 -11.46 0.60 -11.58
CA ALA A 111 -10.60 0.03 -12.61
C ALA A 111 -9.87 -1.22 -12.12
N ALA A 112 -9.52 -1.27 -10.84
CA ALA A 112 -8.83 -2.43 -10.26
C ALA A 112 -9.01 -2.44 -8.74
N GLU A 113 -8.90 -3.64 -8.17
CA GLU A 113 -8.85 -3.84 -6.72
C GLU A 113 -7.62 -4.66 -6.37
N ALA A 114 -6.99 -4.32 -5.26
CA ALA A 114 -5.80 -5.01 -4.80
C ALA A 114 -5.88 -5.34 -3.32
N LYS A 115 -5.30 -6.49 -2.98
CA LYS A 115 -5.09 -6.89 -1.60
C LYS A 115 -3.60 -7.18 -1.44
N VAL A 116 -2.97 -6.54 -0.45
CA VAL A 116 -1.56 -6.71 -0.17
C VAL A 116 -1.42 -7.16 1.27
N GLU A 117 -0.70 -8.25 1.49
CA GLU A 117 -0.43 -8.77 2.82
C GLU A 117 1.05 -8.64 3.12
N LEU A 118 1.36 -8.07 4.29
CA LEU A 118 2.70 -7.84 4.80
C LEU A 118 2.88 -8.60 6.09
N VAL A 119 4.13 -8.93 6.40
CA VAL A 119 4.52 -9.45 7.71
C VAL A 119 5.68 -8.63 8.23
N LEU A 120 5.90 -8.66 9.55
CA LEU A 120 7.06 -8.04 10.16
C LEU A 120 8.15 -9.10 10.33
N VAL A 121 9.34 -8.79 9.85
CA VAL A 121 10.51 -9.66 10.00
C VAL A 121 11.64 -8.88 10.62
N ASP A 122 12.56 -9.57 11.28
CA ASP A 122 13.78 -8.96 11.79
C ASP A 122 15.01 -9.69 11.24
N ARG A 123 16.13 -8.98 11.24
CA ARG A 123 17.41 -9.56 10.92
C ARG A 123 17.92 -10.30 12.14
N SER A 124 18.14 -11.60 12.03
CA SER A 124 18.71 -12.39 13.09
C SER A 124 20.25 -12.41 12.97
N GLY A 125 20.92 -11.60 13.78
CA GLY A 125 22.38 -11.64 13.89
C GLY A 125 23.12 -11.21 12.62
N GLU A 126 24.27 -11.83 12.37
CA GLU A 126 25.11 -11.55 11.21
C GLU A 126 24.53 -12.22 9.96
N GLY A 127 24.20 -11.44 8.93
CA GLY A 127 23.84 -11.99 7.64
C GLY A 127 22.56 -11.47 7.05
N THR A 128 22.08 -12.17 6.04
CA THR A 128 20.93 -11.82 5.20
C THR A 128 19.66 -12.58 5.60
N THR A 129 19.67 -13.28 6.71
CA THR A 129 18.53 -14.10 7.16
C THR A 129 17.56 -13.25 7.96
N PHE A 130 16.28 -13.33 7.57
CA PHE A 130 15.19 -12.64 8.25
C PHE A 130 14.33 -13.65 9.00
N ARG A 131 13.86 -13.25 10.17
CA ARG A 131 12.95 -14.04 11.00
C ARG A 131 11.60 -13.39 11.07
N LEU A 132 10.55 -14.17 10.89
CA LEU A 132 9.19 -13.72 11.11
C LEU A 132 8.99 -13.32 12.57
N ARG A 133 8.48 -12.11 12.81
CA ARG A 133 8.12 -11.63 14.13
C ARG A 133 6.66 -11.96 14.40
N ARG A 134 6.43 -12.96 15.20
CA ARG A 134 5.05 -13.34 15.60
C ARG A 134 4.46 -12.32 16.56
N ARG A 135 5.30 -11.76 17.43
CA ARG A 135 4.89 -10.69 18.35
C ARG A 135 5.50 -9.38 17.87
N TRP A 136 4.65 -8.42 17.61
CA TRP A 136 5.10 -7.09 17.19
C TRP A 136 5.52 -6.29 18.42
N PRO A 137 6.58 -5.46 18.33
CA PRO A 137 6.90 -4.49 19.36
C PRO A 137 5.68 -3.63 19.67
N GLU A 138 5.55 -3.20 20.93
CA GLU A 138 4.36 -2.47 21.38
C GLU A 138 4.07 -1.22 20.56
N ASP A 139 5.10 -0.44 20.23
CA ASP A 139 4.94 0.78 19.43
C ASP A 139 4.44 0.48 18.02
N LEU A 140 4.92 -0.59 17.41
CA LEU A 140 4.50 -0.98 16.07
C LEU A 140 3.09 -1.57 16.08
N ALA A 141 2.77 -2.34 17.09
CA ALA A 141 1.42 -2.88 17.25
C ALA A 141 0.42 -1.75 17.45
N ALA A 142 0.77 -0.74 18.26
CA ALA A 142 -0.07 0.45 18.47
C ALA A 142 -0.26 1.23 17.17
N ALA A 143 0.80 1.38 16.38
CA ALA A 143 0.72 2.06 15.09
C ALA A 143 -0.20 1.32 14.11
N ALA A 144 -0.13 0.00 14.07
CA ALA A 144 -1.01 -0.82 13.23
C ALA A 144 -2.49 -0.66 13.64
N VAL A 145 -2.74 -0.61 14.95
CA VAL A 145 -4.09 -0.34 15.47
C VAL A 145 -4.57 1.06 15.06
N ALA A 146 -3.69 2.05 15.14
CA ALA A 146 -4.01 3.43 14.74
C ALA A 146 -4.38 3.51 13.25
N LEU A 147 -3.65 2.79 12.39
CA LEU A 147 -3.96 2.70 10.95
C LEU A 147 -5.37 2.14 10.73
N ALA A 148 -5.69 1.05 11.41
CA ALA A 148 -6.98 0.38 11.24
C ALA A 148 -8.14 1.19 11.81
N ARG A 149 -7.96 1.87 12.95
CA ARG A 149 -9.00 2.66 13.62
C ARG A 149 -9.48 3.87 12.84
N ARG A 150 -8.60 4.44 12.02
CA ARG A 150 -8.94 5.63 11.24
C ARG A 150 -9.95 5.35 10.13
N GLN A 151 -10.44 4.12 10.05
CA GLN A 151 -11.41 3.69 9.04
C GLN A 151 -12.85 3.67 9.55
N GLY A 152 -13.02 3.98 10.80
CA GLY A 152 -14.35 3.97 11.43
C GLY A 152 -15.15 5.24 11.19
#